data_6e9f968bab175f0d3f9069b855cf5e55
#
_entry.id   6e9f968bab175f0d3f9069b855cf5e55
#
_cell.length_a   1.000
_cell.length_b   1.000
_cell.length_c   1.000
_cell.angle_alpha   90.00
_cell.angle_beta   90.00
_cell.angle_gamma   90.00
#
_symmetry.space_group_name_H-M   'P 1'
#
loop_
_entity.id
_entity.type
_entity.pdbx_description
1 polymer ?
#
loop_
_entity_poly.entity_id
_entity_poly.type
_entity_poly.pdbx_seq_one_letter_code
_entity_poly.pdbx_strand_id
1 'polypeptide(L)'
;MAFLTIAPGAFAQAPAPASLSAEDKALVDKAVSYLQGLTEARGRFTQTDARGATSQGELFLKRPGKARFAYDPPSGLLVVSDGGAVAIQDTRLKTFDSYPLMATPLSLFLARTIRLDRGVQVTRVSRAADGFTITARDGKKQTAGQITLTFADNPMTLRGWSVTDAQGRTTQVRIDGLERVSGLDPGLFVLKDPRPKNVGRGKL
;
A
#
# COMPACT_ATOMS: atom_id res chain seq x y z
N MET A 1 -62.28 -7.57 23.73
CA MET A 1 -61.24 -8.15 22.90
C MET A 1 -60.65 -7.01 22.07
N ALA A 2 -59.44 -6.58 22.42
CA ALA A 2 -58.75 -5.52 21.70
C ALA A 2 -57.68 -6.13 20.80
N PHE A 3 -57.80 -5.94 19.50
CA PHE A 3 -56.80 -6.37 18.50
C PHE A 3 -55.68 -5.35 18.40
N LEU A 4 -54.48 -5.77 18.82
CA LEU A 4 -53.27 -4.99 18.71
C LEU A 4 -52.69 -5.21 17.28
N THR A 5 -52.77 -4.23 16.40
CA THR A 5 -52.16 -4.25 15.07
C THR A 5 -50.69 -3.85 15.18
N ILE A 6 -49.79 -4.81 14.97
CA ILE A 6 -48.32 -4.55 14.87
C ILE A 6 -48.04 -4.04 13.46
N ALA A 7 -47.60 -2.78 13.33
CA ALA A 7 -47.11 -2.22 12.10
C ALA A 7 -45.70 -2.81 11.74
N PRO A 8 -45.42 -3.23 10.47
CA PRO A 8 -44.09 -3.70 10.11
C PRO A 8 -43.11 -2.52 10.13
N GLY A 9 -42.06 -2.65 10.95
CA GLY A 9 -40.95 -1.71 10.98
C GLY A 9 -40.23 -1.65 9.62
N ALA A 10 -40.14 -0.45 9.05
CA ALA A 10 -39.33 -0.21 7.86
C ALA A 10 -37.84 -0.41 8.20
N PHE A 11 -37.25 -1.46 7.69
CA PHE A 11 -35.78 -1.62 7.72
C PHE A 11 -35.18 -0.52 6.84
N ALA A 12 -34.49 0.43 7.46
CA ALA A 12 -33.70 1.42 6.75
C ALA A 12 -32.60 0.71 5.97
N GLN A 13 -32.73 0.73 4.65
CA GLN A 13 -31.75 0.16 3.74
C GLN A 13 -30.46 0.97 3.86
N ALA A 14 -29.35 0.32 4.19
CA ALA A 14 -28.05 0.98 4.25
C ALA A 14 -27.77 1.70 2.91
N PRO A 15 -27.30 2.97 2.93
CA PRO A 15 -27.08 3.70 1.71
C PRO A 15 -26.08 2.96 0.81
N ALA A 16 -26.44 2.79 -0.46
CA ALA A 16 -25.53 2.24 -1.47
C ALA A 16 -24.25 3.09 -1.52
N PRO A 17 -23.07 2.49 -1.76
CA PRO A 17 -21.85 3.26 -1.87
C PRO A 17 -22.02 4.33 -2.93
N ALA A 18 -21.87 5.60 -2.52
CA ALA A 18 -22.02 6.74 -3.41
C ALA A 18 -21.04 6.61 -4.57
N SER A 19 -21.53 6.73 -5.80
CA SER A 19 -20.68 6.78 -6.98
C SER A 19 -19.79 8.03 -6.90
N LEU A 20 -18.51 7.89 -7.25
CA LEU A 20 -17.58 9.02 -7.31
C LEU A 20 -18.14 10.11 -8.24
N SER A 21 -18.00 11.37 -7.84
CA SER A 21 -18.30 12.50 -8.71
C SER A 21 -17.44 12.48 -9.98
N ALA A 22 -17.84 13.20 -11.03
CA ALA A 22 -17.03 13.31 -12.25
C ALA A 22 -15.63 13.91 -11.95
N GLU A 23 -15.58 14.88 -11.05
CA GLU A 23 -14.34 15.52 -10.63
C GLU A 23 -13.44 14.56 -9.82
N ASP A 24 -14.02 13.73 -8.95
CA ASP A 24 -13.24 12.74 -8.20
C ASP A 24 -12.70 11.64 -9.12
N LYS A 25 -13.49 11.22 -10.11
CA LYS A 25 -13.01 10.31 -11.16
C LYS A 25 -11.81 10.89 -11.91
N ALA A 26 -11.87 12.18 -12.29
CA ALA A 26 -10.75 12.84 -12.97
C ALA A 26 -9.46 12.85 -12.12
N LEU A 27 -9.57 13.05 -10.79
CA LEU A 27 -8.43 12.96 -9.89
C LEU A 27 -7.90 11.52 -9.77
N VAL A 28 -8.79 10.54 -9.72
CA VAL A 28 -8.40 9.11 -9.73
C VAL A 28 -7.67 8.76 -11.03
N ASP A 29 -8.20 9.17 -12.19
CA ASP A 29 -7.57 8.92 -13.49
C ASP A 29 -6.20 9.60 -13.61
N LYS A 30 -6.08 10.83 -13.09
CA LYS A 30 -4.80 11.57 -13.01
C LYS A 30 -3.78 10.81 -12.16
N ALA A 31 -4.19 10.31 -11.00
CA ALA A 31 -3.33 9.51 -10.12
C ALA A 31 -2.89 8.20 -10.76
N VAL A 32 -3.82 7.48 -11.40
CA VAL A 32 -3.55 6.24 -12.13
C VAL A 32 -2.54 6.50 -13.24
N SER A 33 -2.73 7.52 -14.06
CA SER A 33 -1.82 7.89 -15.15
C SER A 33 -0.42 8.22 -14.63
N TYR A 34 -0.33 9.01 -13.55
CA TYR A 34 0.95 9.32 -12.90
C TYR A 34 1.66 8.06 -12.41
N LEU A 35 0.95 7.20 -11.66
CA LEU A 35 1.52 5.96 -11.13
C LEU A 35 1.90 4.98 -12.24
N GLN A 36 1.11 4.88 -13.30
CA GLN A 36 1.44 4.05 -14.48
C GLN A 36 2.75 4.49 -15.14
N GLY A 37 2.96 5.80 -15.24
CA GLY A 37 4.18 6.39 -15.79
C GLY A 37 5.39 6.31 -14.84
N LEU A 38 5.20 5.92 -13.58
CA LEU A 38 6.29 5.79 -12.60
C LEU A 38 6.90 4.39 -12.68
N THR A 39 7.76 4.15 -13.67
CA THR A 39 8.36 2.82 -13.92
C THR A 39 9.51 2.51 -12.98
N GLU A 40 10.48 3.39 -12.87
CA GLU A 40 11.58 3.31 -11.91
C GLU A 40 11.73 4.63 -11.18
N ALA A 41 11.92 4.57 -9.86
CA ALA A 41 12.12 5.75 -9.04
C ALA A 41 12.94 5.41 -7.79
N ARG A 42 13.57 6.44 -7.24
CA ARG A 42 14.22 6.39 -5.92
C ARG A 42 13.84 7.62 -5.11
N GLY A 43 13.95 7.53 -3.81
CA GLY A 43 13.71 8.64 -2.90
C GLY A 43 14.02 8.26 -1.47
N ARG A 44 13.84 9.22 -0.58
CA ARG A 44 13.87 8.98 0.86
C ARG A 44 12.46 8.79 1.36
N PHE A 45 12.29 8.06 2.45
CA PHE A 45 11.01 7.94 3.13
C PHE A 45 11.15 8.12 4.63
N THR A 46 10.07 8.58 5.24
CA THR A 46 9.85 8.57 6.68
C THR A 46 8.61 7.75 6.95
N GLN A 47 8.73 6.70 7.76
CA GLN A 47 7.61 5.88 8.20
C GLN A 47 7.26 6.23 9.65
N THR A 48 5.97 6.40 9.92
CA THR A 48 5.42 6.50 11.28
C THR A 48 4.53 5.30 11.53
N ASP A 49 4.83 4.52 12.54
CA ASP A 49 4.02 3.36 12.90
C ASP A 49 2.77 3.74 13.70
N ALA A 50 1.92 2.76 14.01
CA ALA A 50 0.69 2.98 14.75
C ALA A 50 0.87 3.45 16.21
N ARG A 51 2.10 3.39 16.72
CA ARG A 51 2.47 3.88 18.06
C ARG A 51 3.08 5.28 18.01
N GLY A 52 3.25 5.86 16.80
CA GLY A 52 3.89 7.15 16.58
C GLY A 52 5.43 7.08 16.49
N ALA A 53 6.03 5.89 16.56
CA ALA A 53 7.47 5.74 16.36
C ALA A 53 7.83 6.00 14.89
N THR A 54 8.91 6.75 14.66
CA THR A 54 9.37 7.10 13.32
C THR A 54 10.65 6.35 12.95
N SER A 55 10.75 5.98 11.69
CA SER A 55 11.95 5.46 11.05
C SER A 55 12.09 6.04 9.65
N GLN A 56 13.31 6.10 9.15
CA GLN A 56 13.63 6.66 7.85
C GLN A 56 14.44 5.67 7.02
N GLY A 57 14.53 5.93 5.73
CA GLY A 57 15.33 5.08 4.87
C GLY A 57 15.28 5.50 3.39
N GLU A 58 15.86 4.66 2.55
CA GLU A 58 15.83 4.80 1.10
C GLU A 58 14.75 3.91 0.49
N LEU A 59 14.07 4.48 -0.48
CA LEU A 59 13.04 3.81 -1.28
C LEU A 59 13.53 3.66 -2.71
N PHE A 60 13.46 2.43 -3.23
CA PHE A 60 13.64 2.12 -4.65
C PHE A 60 12.38 1.44 -5.17
N LEU A 61 11.89 1.91 -6.30
CA LEU A 61 10.74 1.36 -7.02
C LEU A 61 11.18 0.92 -8.40
N LYS A 62 10.79 -0.29 -8.79
CA LYS A 62 10.93 -0.79 -10.16
C LYS A 62 9.67 -1.57 -10.51
N ARG A 63 8.73 -0.86 -11.07
CA ARG A 63 7.43 -1.45 -11.43
C ARG A 63 7.53 -2.27 -12.72
N PRO A 64 6.73 -3.35 -12.83
CA PRO A 64 5.74 -3.82 -11.88
C PRO A 64 6.33 -4.63 -10.72
N GLY A 65 5.67 -4.57 -9.60
CA GLY A 65 5.81 -5.49 -8.47
C GLY A 65 7.03 -5.28 -7.57
N LYS A 66 8.06 -4.56 -7.99
CA LYS A 66 9.32 -4.48 -7.26
C LYS A 66 9.44 -3.18 -6.48
N ALA A 67 9.82 -3.32 -5.21
CA ALA A 67 10.10 -2.23 -4.29
C ALA A 67 11.15 -2.65 -3.27
N ARG A 68 11.95 -1.71 -2.79
CA ARG A 68 12.90 -1.89 -1.69
C ARG A 68 12.80 -0.72 -0.75
N PHE A 69 12.65 -1.03 0.54
CA PHE A 69 12.72 -0.07 1.64
C PHE A 69 13.90 -0.47 2.50
N ALA A 70 14.98 0.30 2.41
CA ALA A 70 16.19 0.11 3.20
C ALA A 70 16.20 1.12 4.34
N TYR A 71 15.91 0.66 5.55
CA TYR A 71 15.83 1.54 6.71
C TYR A 71 17.21 1.93 7.20
N ASP A 72 17.35 3.17 7.63
CA ASP A 72 18.61 3.70 8.17
C ASP A 72 18.96 3.04 9.52
N PRO A 73 20.23 2.94 9.86
CA PRO A 73 20.64 2.57 11.20
C PRO A 73 20.00 3.48 12.26
N PRO A 74 19.69 2.95 13.45
CA PRO A 74 19.98 1.60 13.93
C PRO A 74 18.89 0.56 13.64
N SER A 75 17.94 0.81 12.71
CA SER A 75 16.77 -0.05 12.53
C SER A 75 17.11 -1.50 12.18
N GLY A 76 18.03 -1.73 11.28
CA GLY A 76 18.35 -3.09 10.79
C GLY A 76 17.25 -3.71 9.92
N LEU A 77 16.19 -2.99 9.63
CA LEU A 77 15.02 -3.46 8.87
C LEU A 77 15.24 -3.26 7.36
N LEU A 78 14.89 -4.28 6.60
CA LEU A 78 14.90 -4.29 5.15
C LEU A 78 13.63 -4.96 4.64
N VAL A 79 12.88 -4.25 3.81
CA VAL A 79 11.66 -4.77 3.16
C VAL A 79 11.88 -4.77 1.66
N VAL A 80 11.69 -5.92 1.00
CA VAL A 80 11.88 -6.07 -0.44
C VAL A 80 10.70 -6.80 -1.05
N SER A 81 10.11 -6.21 -2.08
CA SER A 81 9.19 -6.88 -2.98
C SER A 81 9.92 -7.25 -4.26
N ASP A 82 9.86 -8.53 -4.64
CA ASP A 82 10.47 -9.06 -5.87
C ASP A 82 9.48 -9.13 -7.05
N GLY A 83 8.21 -8.83 -6.80
CA GLY A 83 7.10 -8.92 -7.74
C GLY A 83 6.14 -10.06 -7.44
N GLY A 84 6.55 -11.07 -6.71
CA GLY A 84 5.72 -12.19 -6.26
C GLY A 84 5.45 -12.16 -4.75
N ALA A 85 6.49 -11.85 -3.99
CA ALA A 85 6.45 -11.81 -2.53
C ALA A 85 7.03 -10.50 -1.99
N VAL A 86 6.65 -10.18 -0.75
CA VAL A 86 7.27 -9.16 0.09
C VAL A 86 8.03 -9.87 1.18
N ALA A 87 9.35 -9.76 1.17
CA ALA A 87 10.23 -10.28 2.22
C ALA A 87 10.61 -9.16 3.18
N ILE A 88 10.59 -9.46 4.47
CA ILE A 88 10.94 -8.56 5.56
C ILE A 88 12.05 -9.21 6.37
N GLN A 89 13.20 -8.56 6.43
CA GLN A 89 14.33 -8.96 7.24
C GLN A 89 14.58 -7.93 8.34
N ASP A 90 14.74 -8.39 9.57
CA ASP A 90 15.26 -7.57 10.66
C ASP A 90 16.56 -8.22 11.17
N THR A 91 17.71 -7.58 10.90
CA THR A 91 19.03 -8.09 11.28
C THR A 91 19.28 -8.00 12.78
N ARG A 92 18.59 -7.10 13.50
CA ARG A 92 18.71 -6.96 14.96
C ARG A 92 17.94 -8.05 15.69
N LEU A 93 16.72 -8.34 15.21
CA LEU A 93 15.87 -9.41 15.76
C LEU A 93 16.21 -10.78 15.17
N LYS A 94 17.05 -10.83 14.12
CA LYS A 94 17.39 -12.04 13.36
C LYS A 94 16.14 -12.74 12.81
N THR A 95 15.14 -11.95 12.38
CA THR A 95 13.90 -12.47 11.79
C THR A 95 13.91 -12.33 10.28
N PHE A 96 13.18 -13.21 9.62
CA PHE A 96 12.90 -13.17 8.19
C PHE A 96 11.50 -13.70 7.96
N ASP A 97 10.64 -12.85 7.41
CA ASP A 97 9.26 -13.17 7.07
C ASP A 97 9.02 -12.90 5.58
N SER A 98 8.09 -13.65 4.99
CA SER A 98 7.72 -13.47 3.58
C SER A 98 6.22 -13.66 3.40
N TYR A 99 5.62 -12.74 2.66
CA TYR A 99 4.18 -12.72 2.38
C TYR A 99 3.95 -12.59 0.87
N PRO A 100 2.93 -13.23 0.29
CA PRO A 100 2.55 -12.98 -1.10
C PRO A 100 2.27 -11.48 -1.30
N LEU A 101 2.84 -10.85 -2.34
CA LEU A 101 2.60 -9.43 -2.63
C LEU A 101 1.11 -9.11 -2.73
N MET A 102 0.34 -10.01 -3.36
CA MET A 102 -1.11 -9.85 -3.54
C MET A 102 -1.91 -9.85 -2.23
N ALA A 103 -1.33 -10.38 -1.14
CA ALA A 103 -1.93 -10.33 0.20
C ALA A 103 -1.60 -9.03 0.95
N THR A 104 -0.85 -8.13 0.34
CA THR A 104 -0.44 -6.85 0.94
C THR A 104 -1.08 -5.67 0.22
N PRO A 105 -1.38 -4.56 0.93
CA PRO A 105 -1.88 -3.34 0.29
C PRO A 105 -0.92 -2.73 -0.74
N LEU A 106 0.37 -3.06 -0.70
CA LEU A 106 1.36 -2.63 -1.69
C LEU A 106 1.01 -3.10 -3.10
N SER A 107 0.30 -4.24 -3.24
CA SER A 107 -0.15 -4.75 -4.53
C SER A 107 -0.96 -3.73 -5.33
N LEU A 108 -1.72 -2.85 -4.64
CA LEU A 108 -2.59 -1.88 -5.29
C LEU A 108 -1.81 -0.86 -6.14
N PHE A 109 -0.61 -0.44 -5.69
CA PHE A 109 0.18 0.54 -6.43
C PHE A 109 1.40 -0.07 -7.16
N LEU A 110 1.83 -1.27 -6.79
CA LEU A 110 2.91 -1.99 -7.47
C LEU A 110 2.42 -2.84 -8.67
N ALA A 111 1.12 -3.03 -8.82
CA ALA A 111 0.55 -3.81 -9.91
C ALA A 111 1.03 -3.35 -11.30
N ARG A 112 1.14 -4.26 -12.26
CA ARG A 112 1.50 -3.97 -13.66
C ARG A 112 0.54 -2.94 -14.26
N THR A 113 -0.75 -3.15 -14.06
CA THR A 113 -1.81 -2.22 -14.44
C THR A 113 -2.51 -1.77 -13.17
N ILE A 114 -2.38 -0.50 -12.86
CA ILE A 114 -3.08 0.09 -11.72
C ILE A 114 -4.52 0.31 -12.14
N ARG A 115 -5.42 -0.36 -11.47
CA ARG A 115 -6.85 -0.26 -11.70
C ARG A 115 -7.53 0.05 -10.38
N LEU A 116 -8.01 1.28 -10.28
CA LEU A 116 -8.83 1.71 -9.15
C LEU A 116 -10.33 1.58 -9.46
N ASP A 117 -10.66 0.96 -10.61
CA ASP A 117 -12.01 0.72 -11.12
C ASP A 117 -12.43 -0.76 -11.06
N ARG A 118 -11.47 -1.69 -10.96
CA ARG A 118 -11.76 -3.14 -10.91
C ARG A 118 -10.97 -3.83 -9.81
N GLY A 119 -11.68 -4.57 -8.95
CA GLY A 119 -11.06 -5.29 -7.84
C GLY A 119 -10.58 -4.40 -6.70
N VAL A 120 -10.68 -3.09 -6.88
CA VAL A 120 -10.37 -2.05 -5.90
C VAL A 120 -11.59 -1.14 -5.79
N GLN A 121 -11.97 -0.81 -4.59
CA GLN A 121 -13.04 0.15 -4.32
C GLN A 121 -12.41 1.43 -3.80
N VAL A 122 -12.47 2.51 -4.58
CA VAL A 122 -12.20 3.86 -4.08
C VAL A 122 -13.37 4.25 -3.17
N THR A 123 -13.04 4.51 -1.91
CA THR A 123 -14.03 4.85 -0.87
C THR A 123 -14.11 6.34 -0.59
N ARG A 124 -13.03 7.07 -0.89
CA ARG A 124 -12.97 8.52 -0.67
C ARG A 124 -11.92 9.17 -1.57
N VAL A 125 -12.24 10.34 -2.07
CA VAL A 125 -11.29 11.32 -2.63
C VAL A 125 -11.43 12.59 -1.80
N SER A 126 -10.32 13.14 -1.33
CA SER A 126 -10.33 14.39 -0.54
C SER A 126 -9.30 15.35 -1.12
N ARG A 127 -9.69 16.62 -1.28
CA ARG A 127 -8.83 17.69 -1.80
C ARG A 127 -8.21 18.49 -0.68
N ALA A 128 -7.00 18.96 -0.91
CA ALA A 128 -6.30 19.92 -0.08
C ALA A 128 -5.79 21.07 -0.96
N ALA A 129 -5.26 22.13 -0.35
CA ALA A 129 -4.80 23.30 -1.09
C ALA A 129 -3.69 23.00 -2.11
N ASP A 130 -2.81 22.03 -1.80
CA ASP A 130 -1.62 21.67 -2.58
C ASP A 130 -1.67 20.25 -3.18
N GLY A 131 -2.84 19.58 -3.07
CA GLY A 131 -2.95 18.22 -3.57
C GLY A 131 -4.26 17.52 -3.22
N PHE A 132 -4.22 16.20 -3.20
CA PHE A 132 -5.39 15.38 -2.90
C PHE A 132 -5.00 14.00 -2.35
N THR A 133 -5.96 13.33 -1.75
CA THR A 133 -5.81 11.94 -1.29
C THR A 133 -6.85 11.04 -1.93
N ILE A 134 -6.48 9.79 -2.16
CA ILE A 134 -7.38 8.73 -2.63
C ILE A 134 -7.32 7.60 -1.62
N THR A 135 -8.44 7.29 -0.99
CA THR A 135 -8.58 6.13 -0.11
C THR A 135 -9.25 5.00 -0.87
N ALA A 136 -8.63 3.83 -0.81
CA ALA A 136 -9.08 2.64 -1.51
C ALA A 136 -8.94 1.39 -0.63
N ARG A 137 -9.78 0.39 -0.89
CA ARG A 137 -9.72 -0.93 -0.27
C ARG A 137 -9.88 -2.01 -1.34
N ASP A 138 -9.50 -3.24 -1.00
CA ASP A 138 -9.75 -4.38 -1.86
C ASP A 138 -11.27 -4.60 -1.99
N GLY A 139 -11.77 -4.49 -3.21
CA GLY A 139 -13.18 -4.69 -3.51
C GLY A 139 -13.65 -6.13 -3.34
N LYS A 140 -12.72 -7.10 -3.38
CA LYS A 140 -12.99 -8.53 -3.16
C LYS A 140 -12.84 -8.96 -1.69
N LYS A 141 -12.48 -8.03 -0.81
CA LYS A 141 -12.24 -8.26 0.62
C LYS A 141 -11.20 -9.37 0.91
N GLN A 142 -10.30 -9.64 -0.04
CA GLN A 142 -9.21 -10.61 0.14
C GLN A 142 -8.10 -10.08 1.05
N THR A 143 -7.93 -8.75 1.07
CA THR A 143 -7.08 -8.05 2.02
C THR A 143 -7.95 -7.21 2.97
N ALA A 144 -7.76 -7.42 4.27
CA ALA A 144 -8.39 -6.58 5.27
C ALA A 144 -7.63 -5.26 5.39
N GLY A 145 -8.39 -4.14 5.46
CA GLY A 145 -7.82 -2.81 5.62
C GLY A 145 -8.00 -1.92 4.40
N GLN A 146 -7.35 -0.76 4.45
CA GLN A 146 -7.41 0.24 3.39
C GLN A 146 -6.06 0.92 3.20
N ILE A 147 -5.85 1.47 2.00
CA ILE A 147 -4.71 2.32 1.68
C ILE A 147 -5.23 3.72 1.32
N THR A 148 -4.53 4.74 1.80
CA THR A 148 -4.74 6.13 1.38
C THR A 148 -3.48 6.62 0.70
N LEU A 149 -3.55 6.96 -0.57
CA LEU A 149 -2.46 7.56 -1.34
C LEU A 149 -2.57 9.08 -1.27
N THR A 150 -1.45 9.76 -1.05
CA THR A 150 -1.37 11.22 -0.96
C THR A 150 -0.54 11.76 -2.12
N PHE A 151 -1.11 12.71 -2.85
CA PHE A 151 -0.47 13.33 -4.00
C PHE A 151 -0.38 14.84 -3.81
N ALA A 152 0.74 15.44 -4.27
CA ALA A 152 0.77 16.84 -4.66
C ALA A 152 0.14 16.97 -6.04
N ASP A 153 -0.47 18.10 -6.33
CA ASP A 153 -1.16 18.32 -7.61
C ASP A 153 -0.29 19.09 -8.62
N ASN A 154 0.53 20.02 -8.14
CA ASN A 154 1.34 20.88 -9.00
C ASN A 154 2.76 21.09 -8.45
N PRO A 155 3.80 20.37 -8.98
CA PRO A 155 3.70 19.29 -9.95
C PRO A 155 3.08 18.02 -9.37
N MET A 156 2.45 17.21 -10.23
CA MET A 156 1.88 15.93 -9.82
C MET A 156 2.97 15.00 -9.28
N THR A 157 2.86 14.63 -8.00
CA THR A 157 3.87 13.80 -7.32
C THR A 157 3.22 12.97 -6.21
N LEU A 158 3.62 11.71 -6.09
CA LEU A 158 3.25 10.88 -4.94
C LEU A 158 4.03 11.37 -3.71
N ARG A 159 3.32 11.88 -2.70
CA ARG A 159 3.87 12.36 -1.42
C ARG A 159 3.97 11.26 -0.37
N GLY A 160 3.23 10.18 -0.53
CA GLY A 160 3.23 9.07 0.40
C GLY A 160 1.94 8.29 0.41
N TRP A 161 1.81 7.43 1.40
CA TRP A 161 0.60 6.65 1.64
C TRP A 161 0.45 6.32 3.12
N SER A 162 -0.75 5.94 3.51
CA SER A 162 -1.00 5.27 4.78
C SER A 162 -1.75 3.97 4.56
N VAL A 163 -1.44 2.97 5.39
CA VAL A 163 -2.13 1.69 5.42
C VAL A 163 -2.80 1.56 6.77
N THR A 164 -4.11 1.36 6.77
CA THR A 164 -4.88 1.04 7.97
C THR A 164 -5.26 -0.43 7.91
N ASP A 165 -4.85 -1.22 8.90
CA ASP A 165 -5.13 -2.65 8.97
C ASP A 165 -6.56 -2.95 9.48
N ALA A 166 -6.90 -4.24 9.57
CA ALA A 166 -8.22 -4.68 10.04
C ALA A 166 -8.51 -4.29 11.51
N GLN A 167 -7.48 -4.03 12.29
CA GLN A 167 -7.59 -3.59 13.69
C GLN A 167 -7.64 -2.05 13.84
N GLY A 168 -7.66 -1.32 12.71
CA GLY A 168 -7.65 0.15 12.70
C GLY A 168 -6.29 0.77 12.97
N ARG A 169 -5.22 -0.01 13.03
CA ARG A 169 -3.86 0.51 13.23
C ARG A 169 -3.35 1.09 11.91
N THR A 170 -2.85 2.31 11.97
CA THR A 170 -2.38 3.02 10.77
C THR A 170 -0.86 3.15 10.79
N THR A 171 -0.23 2.73 9.70
CA THR A 171 1.17 3.01 9.38
C THR A 171 1.18 4.03 8.25
N GLN A 172 1.92 5.11 8.42
CA GLN A 172 2.06 6.17 7.43
C GLN A 172 3.48 6.18 6.86
N VAL A 173 3.59 6.31 5.55
CA VAL A 173 4.86 6.52 4.84
C VAL A 173 4.78 7.84 4.09
N ARG A 174 5.67 8.76 4.41
CA ARG A 174 5.91 9.99 3.67
C ARG A 174 7.13 9.81 2.78
N ILE A 175 7.07 10.31 1.57
CA ILE A 175 8.17 10.27 0.60
C ILE A 175 8.75 11.67 0.46
N ASP A 176 10.06 11.75 0.57
CA ASP A 176 10.83 12.97 0.39
C ASP A 176 11.68 12.80 -0.89
N GLY A 177 11.47 13.67 -1.88
CA GLY A 177 12.28 13.70 -3.11
C GLY A 177 12.16 12.44 -3.98
N LEU A 178 10.95 12.05 -4.39
CA LEU A 178 10.78 10.93 -5.32
C LEU A 178 11.24 11.33 -6.73
N GLU A 179 12.38 10.79 -7.14
CA GLU A 179 13.00 11.04 -8.45
C GLU A 179 12.75 9.86 -9.39
N ARG A 180 12.38 10.15 -10.64
CA ARG A 180 12.37 9.15 -11.70
C ARG A 180 13.79 8.85 -12.11
N VAL A 181 14.12 7.57 -12.20
CA VAL A 181 15.43 7.08 -12.62
C VAL A 181 15.27 5.98 -13.66
N SER A 182 16.38 5.50 -14.21
CA SER A 182 16.43 4.34 -15.10
C SER A 182 17.63 3.48 -14.76
N GLY A 183 17.54 2.18 -15.06
CA GLY A 183 18.66 1.26 -14.90
C GLY A 183 18.95 0.84 -13.47
N LEU A 184 17.93 0.85 -12.58
CA LEU A 184 18.09 0.30 -11.24
C LEU A 184 18.52 -1.16 -11.30
N ASP A 185 19.58 -1.49 -10.54
CA ASP A 185 20.11 -2.85 -10.46
C ASP A 185 19.01 -3.84 -10.02
N PRO A 186 18.73 -4.89 -10.81
CA PRO A 186 17.77 -5.93 -10.41
C PRO A 186 18.11 -6.60 -9.08
N GLY A 187 19.37 -6.65 -8.67
CA GLY A 187 19.83 -7.20 -7.41
C GLY A 187 19.30 -6.47 -6.18
N LEU A 188 18.94 -5.18 -6.30
CA LEU A 188 18.28 -4.42 -5.23
C LEU A 188 16.97 -5.05 -4.79
N PHE A 189 16.30 -5.79 -5.65
CA PHE A 189 14.98 -6.38 -5.43
C PHE A 189 15.03 -7.88 -5.16
N VAL A 190 16.19 -8.37 -4.73
CA VAL A 190 16.38 -9.76 -4.32
C VAL A 190 16.74 -9.79 -2.84
N LEU A 191 15.93 -10.48 -2.05
CA LEU A 191 16.19 -10.71 -0.64
C LEU A 191 16.03 -12.20 -0.34
N LYS A 192 17.14 -12.86 0.01
CA LYS A 192 17.15 -14.28 0.33
C LYS A 192 17.07 -14.47 1.85
N ASP A 193 16.35 -15.50 2.27
CA ASP A 193 16.35 -15.91 3.68
C ASP A 193 17.79 -16.27 4.09
N PRO A 194 18.40 -15.55 5.05
CA PRO A 194 19.75 -15.82 5.51
C PRO A 194 19.86 -17.04 6.43
N ARG A 195 18.72 -17.58 6.88
CA ARG A 195 18.70 -18.73 7.77
C ARG A 195 19.12 -20.00 7.02
N PRO A 196 19.91 -20.88 7.66
CA PRO A 196 20.27 -22.14 7.02
C PRO A 196 19.00 -22.96 6.73
N LYS A 197 18.87 -23.41 5.50
CA LYS A 197 17.83 -24.38 5.17
C LYS A 197 18.09 -25.63 6.02
N ASN A 198 17.15 -26.02 6.87
CA ASN A 198 17.19 -27.32 7.52
C ASN A 198 17.18 -28.39 6.40
N VAL A 199 18.36 -28.85 6.03
CA VAL A 199 18.51 -30.05 5.21
C VAL A 199 17.96 -31.17 6.09
N GLY A 200 16.74 -31.60 5.80
CA GLY A 200 16.11 -32.69 6.53
C GLY A 200 17.11 -33.85 6.64
N ARG A 201 17.43 -34.25 7.88
CA ARG A 201 18.14 -35.50 8.12
C ARG A 201 17.33 -36.58 7.40
N GLY A 202 17.89 -37.08 6.31
CA GLY A 202 17.40 -38.28 5.66
C GLY A 202 17.26 -39.35 6.73
N LYS A 203 16.10 -39.97 6.80
CA LYS A 203 15.92 -41.19 7.60
C LYS A 203 16.93 -42.21 7.10
N LEU A 204 17.86 -42.60 7.97
CA LEU A 204 18.59 -43.85 7.87
C LEU A 204 17.65 -45.00 8.14
#